data_b775ce7eeee61847e3a7fdfa6ad3410c
#
_entry.id   b775ce7eeee61847e3a7fdfa6ad3410c
#
_cell.length_a   1.000
_cell.length_b   1.000
_cell.length_c   1.000
_cell.angle_alpha   90.00
_cell.angle_beta   90.00
_cell.angle_gamma   90.00
#
_symmetry.space_group_name_H-M   'P 1'
#
loop_
_entity.id
_entity.type
_entity.pdbx_description
1 polymer ?
#
loop_
_entity_poly.entity_id
_entity_poly.type
_entity_poly.pdbx_seq_one_letter_code
_entity_poly.pdbx_strand_id
1 'polypeptide(L)'
;MPETITFGDGSTTEYLYDADGRKLRTVHRADGKTTTTDYAGNLIYENGKPVRLLTGYGYVSLPDGMYHYYLKDHQGNNRVVADRNGKVEEVNHYYPFGGMFANTGNVQPYKYNGKELDTQKGLNWYDYGARHYDPAVGRFITSDPLSEKDYFTSSYVYCGSNPINRIDKDGRIWETVWDAASLSLGINSFWKNISEGSYGAAAIDGAGVVIDAIAAAVPFIPGGAGAVINSVRATDKISDVAKSTNRAGKTIEKTEETSRAARRDVMRKEGIPTSAQPKSQSKNASGREYTYEVPKKGGGTELKSVQQQTLDRSHKEQPHWEAGKIKIRENQIQYNSYNRVKLETSKSKTYYKNFE
;
A
#
# COMPACT_ATOMS: atom_id res chain seq x y z
N MET A 1 -25.37 -17.29 -3.29
CA MET A 1 -24.49 -18.33 -2.67
C MET A 1 -25.15 -19.69 -2.90
N PRO A 2 -24.39 -20.77 -3.10
CA PRO A 2 -25.00 -22.10 -3.18
C PRO A 2 -25.57 -22.50 -1.83
N GLU A 3 -26.77 -23.08 -1.81
CA GLU A 3 -27.35 -23.68 -0.61
C GLU A 3 -26.98 -25.17 -0.51
N THR A 4 -26.91 -25.83 -1.65
CA THR A 4 -26.60 -27.26 -1.74
C THR A 4 -25.77 -27.56 -2.97
N ILE A 5 -24.72 -28.36 -2.80
CA ILE A 5 -23.93 -28.95 -3.88
C ILE A 5 -24.17 -30.46 -3.84
N THR A 6 -24.54 -31.04 -4.98
CA THR A 6 -24.69 -32.49 -5.12
C THR A 6 -23.60 -33.03 -6.04
N PHE A 7 -22.85 -34.00 -5.58
CA PHE A 7 -21.79 -34.66 -6.33
C PHE A 7 -22.35 -35.85 -7.14
N GLY A 8 -21.62 -36.25 -8.17
CA GLY A 8 -22.05 -37.33 -9.06
C GLY A 8 -22.23 -38.72 -8.39
N ASP A 9 -21.65 -38.92 -7.20
CA ASP A 9 -21.79 -40.11 -6.38
C ASP A 9 -22.98 -40.04 -5.38
N GLY A 10 -23.78 -38.96 -5.44
CA GLY A 10 -24.91 -38.73 -4.54
C GLY A 10 -24.52 -38.08 -3.21
N SER A 11 -23.23 -37.83 -2.95
CA SER A 11 -22.78 -37.04 -1.79
C SER A 11 -23.28 -35.60 -1.88
N THR A 12 -23.48 -34.93 -0.73
CA THR A 12 -23.96 -33.54 -0.70
C THR A 12 -23.16 -32.71 0.27
N THR A 13 -23.02 -31.43 -0.08
CA THR A 13 -22.60 -30.36 0.82
C THR A 13 -23.71 -29.33 0.90
N GLU A 14 -24.22 -29.08 2.10
CA GLU A 14 -25.25 -28.05 2.35
C GLU A 14 -24.66 -26.92 3.17
N TYR A 15 -25.01 -25.67 2.80
CA TYR A 15 -24.57 -24.46 3.50
C TYR A 15 -25.79 -23.72 4.05
N LEU A 16 -25.70 -23.25 5.28
CA LEU A 16 -26.69 -22.38 5.91
C LEU A 16 -26.04 -21.01 6.16
N TYR A 17 -26.70 -19.95 5.72
CA TYR A 17 -26.26 -18.57 5.88
C TYR A 17 -27.30 -17.76 6.68
N ASP A 18 -26.84 -16.68 7.33
CA ASP A 18 -27.74 -15.67 7.89
C ASP A 18 -28.19 -14.66 6.80
N ALA A 19 -29.02 -13.70 7.20
CA ALA A 19 -29.56 -12.67 6.30
C ALA A 19 -28.45 -11.73 5.73
N ASP A 20 -27.32 -11.61 6.41
CA ASP A 20 -26.16 -10.82 5.97
C ASP A 20 -25.21 -11.61 5.06
N GLY A 21 -25.52 -12.91 4.84
CA GLY A 21 -24.72 -13.81 4.02
C GLY A 21 -23.53 -14.42 4.74
N ARG A 22 -23.50 -14.39 6.08
CA ARG A 22 -22.47 -15.09 6.85
C ARG A 22 -22.82 -16.56 6.94
N LYS A 23 -21.85 -17.42 6.70
CA LYS A 23 -22.00 -18.86 6.85
C LYS A 23 -22.17 -19.22 8.33
N LEU A 24 -23.28 -19.90 8.65
CA LEU A 24 -23.60 -20.38 9.99
C LEU A 24 -23.32 -21.86 10.16
N ARG A 25 -23.52 -22.65 9.08
CA ARG A 25 -23.35 -24.12 9.13
C ARG A 25 -22.97 -24.67 7.77
N THR A 26 -22.11 -25.69 7.78
CA THR A 26 -21.86 -26.58 6.64
C THR A 26 -22.16 -27.99 7.06
N VAL A 27 -22.87 -28.76 6.21
CA VAL A 27 -23.17 -30.16 6.41
C VAL A 27 -22.68 -30.96 5.21
N HIS A 28 -21.69 -31.81 5.42
CA HIS A 28 -21.20 -32.73 4.40
C HIS A 28 -21.79 -34.13 4.64
N ARG A 29 -22.44 -34.70 3.62
CA ARG A 29 -22.92 -36.08 3.62
C ARG A 29 -22.21 -36.84 2.52
N ALA A 30 -21.27 -37.68 2.89
CA ALA A 30 -20.48 -38.47 1.97
C ALA A 30 -20.14 -39.83 2.58
N ASP A 31 -20.18 -40.89 1.77
CA ASP A 31 -19.76 -42.24 2.16
C ASP A 31 -20.50 -42.76 3.42
N GLY A 32 -21.81 -42.46 3.55
CA GLY A 32 -22.65 -42.81 4.69
C GLY A 32 -22.33 -42.06 5.99
N LYS A 33 -21.43 -41.10 5.95
CA LYS A 33 -21.02 -40.25 7.09
C LYS A 33 -21.54 -38.83 6.93
N THR A 34 -22.01 -38.24 8.04
CA THR A 34 -22.37 -36.82 8.09
C THR A 34 -21.38 -36.09 8.98
N THR A 35 -20.82 -35.01 8.46
CA THR A 35 -19.97 -34.08 9.22
C THR A 35 -20.62 -32.69 9.21
N THR A 36 -20.87 -32.15 10.39
CA THR A 36 -21.46 -30.81 10.55
C THR A 36 -20.44 -29.86 11.14
N THR A 37 -20.24 -28.72 10.50
CA THR A 37 -19.41 -27.61 10.99
C THR A 37 -20.30 -26.42 11.28
N ASP A 38 -20.30 -25.90 12.51
CA ASP A 38 -21.03 -24.71 12.93
C ASP A 38 -20.06 -23.56 13.18
N TYR A 39 -20.46 -22.37 12.75
CA TYR A 39 -19.64 -21.14 12.81
C TYR A 39 -20.30 -20.12 13.76
N ALA A 40 -19.74 -19.94 14.94
CA ALA A 40 -20.20 -18.97 15.94
C ALA A 40 -19.17 -17.84 16.06
N GLY A 41 -19.14 -16.94 15.07
CA GLY A 41 -18.13 -15.90 14.97
C GLY A 41 -16.75 -16.49 14.71
N ASN A 42 -15.83 -16.36 15.66
CA ASN A 42 -14.49 -16.94 15.59
C ASN A 42 -14.36 -18.34 16.22
N LEU A 43 -15.46 -18.88 16.75
CA LEU A 43 -15.50 -20.19 17.39
C LEU A 43 -16.12 -21.22 16.41
N ILE A 44 -15.39 -22.27 16.12
CA ILE A 44 -15.78 -23.33 15.19
C ILE A 44 -16.07 -24.62 15.94
N TYR A 45 -17.23 -25.22 15.63
CA TYR A 45 -17.65 -26.50 16.16
C TYR A 45 -17.65 -27.56 15.05
N GLU A 46 -17.25 -28.75 15.35
CA GLU A 46 -17.42 -29.91 14.47
C GLU A 46 -18.27 -30.97 15.22
N ASN A 47 -19.39 -31.37 14.59
CA ASN A 47 -20.34 -32.33 15.18
C ASN A 47 -20.77 -31.95 16.62
N GLY A 48 -21.03 -30.64 16.83
CA GLY A 48 -21.46 -30.08 18.12
C GLY A 48 -20.37 -29.92 19.18
N LYS A 49 -19.09 -30.21 18.85
CA LYS A 49 -17.96 -30.01 19.77
C LYS A 49 -17.13 -28.84 19.33
N PRO A 50 -16.73 -27.95 20.24
CA PRO A 50 -15.84 -26.82 19.89
C PRO A 50 -14.44 -27.37 19.53
N VAL A 51 -13.95 -27.04 18.35
CA VAL A 51 -12.66 -27.54 17.85
C VAL A 51 -11.62 -26.45 17.68
N ARG A 52 -12.00 -25.24 17.25
CA ARG A 52 -11.06 -24.16 17.01
C ARG A 52 -11.60 -22.82 17.45
N LEU A 53 -10.74 -22.02 18.05
CA LEU A 53 -10.94 -20.59 18.27
C LEU A 53 -10.00 -19.82 17.34
N LEU A 54 -10.55 -19.14 16.34
CA LEU A 54 -9.79 -18.34 15.38
C LEU A 54 -9.29 -17.06 16.04
N THR A 55 -8.06 -16.67 15.74
CA THR A 55 -7.43 -15.44 16.22
C THR A 55 -6.86 -14.65 15.04
N GLY A 56 -6.44 -13.40 15.24
CA GLY A 56 -5.79 -12.60 14.21
C GLY A 56 -4.48 -13.19 13.69
N TYR A 57 -3.82 -14.03 14.50
CA TYR A 57 -2.49 -14.57 14.21
C TYR A 57 -2.51 -16.11 13.92
N GLY A 58 -3.68 -16.75 13.98
CA GLY A 58 -3.79 -18.18 13.81
C GLY A 58 -5.04 -18.74 14.48
N TYR A 59 -4.91 -19.83 15.22
CA TYR A 59 -6.02 -20.42 15.97
C TYR A 59 -5.53 -21.13 17.23
N VAL A 60 -6.47 -21.39 18.14
CA VAL A 60 -6.27 -22.29 19.28
C VAL A 60 -7.07 -23.57 19.01
N SER A 61 -6.41 -24.70 19.04
CA SER A 61 -7.06 -26.01 19.07
C SER A 61 -7.70 -26.19 20.44
N LEU A 62 -9.01 -26.36 20.51
CA LEU A 62 -9.73 -26.42 21.80
C LEU A 62 -9.67 -27.81 22.49
N PRO A 63 -9.54 -28.92 21.77
CA PRO A 63 -9.36 -30.23 22.39
C PRO A 63 -8.12 -30.35 23.28
N ASP A 64 -7.03 -29.67 22.94
CA ASP A 64 -5.74 -29.72 23.63
C ASP A 64 -5.20 -28.37 24.12
N GLY A 65 -5.89 -27.27 23.81
CA GLY A 65 -5.47 -25.91 24.16
C GLY A 65 -4.20 -25.43 23.43
N MET A 66 -3.82 -26.07 22.33
CA MET A 66 -2.62 -25.76 21.57
C MET A 66 -2.81 -24.52 20.71
N TYR A 67 -1.85 -23.61 20.77
CA TYR A 67 -1.80 -22.42 19.92
C TYR A 67 -1.07 -22.75 18.61
N HIS A 68 -1.67 -22.36 17.48
CA HIS A 68 -1.13 -22.48 16.15
C HIS A 68 -1.04 -21.10 15.50
N TYR A 69 0.09 -20.78 14.89
CA TYR A 69 0.39 -19.49 14.32
C TYR A 69 0.47 -19.56 12.79
N TYR A 70 -0.07 -18.54 12.12
CA TYR A 70 -0.01 -18.40 10.68
C TYR A 70 1.12 -17.44 10.29
N LEU A 71 2.06 -17.89 9.47
CA LEU A 71 2.97 -17.03 8.76
C LEU A 71 2.36 -16.74 7.39
N LYS A 72 1.96 -15.50 7.21
CA LYS A 72 1.24 -15.02 6.03
C LYS A 72 2.17 -14.25 5.10
N ASP A 73 1.90 -14.30 3.80
CA ASP A 73 2.53 -13.38 2.85
C ASP A 73 1.78 -12.03 2.77
N HIS A 74 2.22 -11.15 1.86
CA HIS A 74 1.66 -9.81 1.68
C HIS A 74 0.18 -9.78 1.28
N GLN A 75 -0.36 -10.87 0.77
CA GLN A 75 -1.77 -11.02 0.39
C GLN A 75 -2.62 -11.69 1.49
N GLY A 76 -2.01 -12.04 2.62
CA GLY A 76 -2.68 -12.75 3.69
C GLY A 76 -2.81 -14.25 3.45
N ASN A 77 -2.10 -14.81 2.47
CA ASN A 77 -2.07 -16.26 2.24
C ASN A 77 -1.36 -16.96 3.41
N ASN A 78 -1.97 -17.97 3.98
CA ASN A 78 -1.35 -18.80 5.02
C ASN A 78 -0.27 -19.68 4.39
N ARG A 79 0.99 -19.25 4.47
CA ARG A 79 2.16 -19.96 3.88
C ARG A 79 2.68 -21.04 4.78
N VAL A 80 2.70 -20.81 6.08
CA VAL A 80 3.18 -21.78 7.08
C VAL A 80 2.24 -21.75 8.27
N VAL A 81 1.96 -22.94 8.83
CA VAL A 81 1.33 -23.10 10.15
C VAL A 81 2.37 -23.72 11.06
N ALA A 82 2.60 -23.11 12.21
CA ALA A 82 3.50 -23.61 13.22
C ALA A 82 2.80 -23.68 14.59
N ASP A 83 3.11 -24.68 15.39
CA ASP A 83 2.63 -24.77 16.76
C ASP A 83 3.36 -23.78 17.70
N ARG A 84 2.90 -23.67 18.94
CA ARG A 84 3.51 -22.80 19.98
C ARG A 84 4.97 -23.11 20.27
N ASN A 85 5.48 -24.28 19.91
CA ASN A 85 6.85 -24.70 20.14
C ASN A 85 7.74 -24.41 18.91
N GLY A 86 7.18 -23.83 17.84
CA GLY A 86 7.89 -23.52 16.60
C GLY A 86 7.98 -24.70 15.64
N LYS A 87 7.30 -25.82 15.91
CA LYS A 87 7.23 -26.95 14.99
C LYS A 87 6.34 -26.56 13.81
N VAL A 88 6.88 -26.67 12.60
CA VAL A 88 6.11 -26.47 11.37
C VAL A 88 5.21 -27.69 11.14
N GLU A 89 3.92 -27.43 11.00
CA GLU A 89 2.87 -28.45 10.84
C GLU A 89 2.29 -28.46 9.43
N GLU A 90 2.33 -27.29 8.75
CA GLU A 90 1.80 -27.15 7.41
C GLU A 90 2.61 -26.11 6.64
N VAL A 91 2.89 -26.38 5.37
CA VAL A 91 3.49 -25.43 4.41
C VAL A 91 2.65 -25.44 3.14
N ASN A 92 2.28 -24.26 2.64
CA ASN A 92 1.47 -24.10 1.44
C ASN A 92 2.14 -23.21 0.41
N HIS A 93 2.08 -23.63 -0.85
CA HIS A 93 2.51 -22.88 -2.00
C HIS A 93 1.34 -22.67 -2.96
N TYR A 94 1.15 -21.43 -3.42
CA TYR A 94 0.02 -21.07 -4.25
C TYR A 94 0.48 -20.51 -5.60
N TYR A 95 -0.25 -20.86 -6.66
CA TYR A 95 -0.25 -20.09 -7.90
C TYR A 95 -0.90 -18.72 -7.66
N PRO A 96 -0.68 -17.72 -8.54
CA PRO A 96 -1.24 -16.38 -8.38
C PRO A 96 -2.76 -16.34 -8.14
N PHE A 97 -3.50 -17.24 -8.75
CA PHE A 97 -4.95 -17.37 -8.59
C PHE A 97 -5.37 -18.32 -7.44
N GLY A 98 -4.48 -18.66 -6.53
CA GLY A 98 -4.82 -19.38 -5.31
C GLY A 98 -4.87 -20.91 -5.41
N GLY A 99 -4.68 -21.49 -6.60
CA GLY A 99 -4.50 -22.92 -6.74
C GLY A 99 -3.25 -23.37 -5.98
N MET A 100 -3.33 -24.41 -5.16
CA MET A 100 -2.17 -24.99 -4.48
C MET A 100 -1.41 -25.91 -5.42
N PHE A 101 -0.09 -25.75 -5.53
CA PHE A 101 0.76 -26.63 -6.35
C PHE A 101 1.71 -27.50 -5.51
N ALA A 102 1.95 -27.13 -4.26
CA ALA A 102 2.69 -27.93 -3.31
C ALA A 102 2.23 -27.60 -1.89
N ASN A 103 2.02 -28.63 -1.10
CA ASN A 103 1.68 -28.49 0.32
C ASN A 103 2.22 -29.67 1.11
N THR A 104 2.57 -29.42 2.37
CA THR A 104 2.88 -30.44 3.36
C THR A 104 2.00 -30.22 4.56
N GLY A 105 1.35 -31.28 5.04
CA GLY A 105 0.33 -31.19 6.08
C GLY A 105 -1.01 -30.64 5.57
N ASN A 106 -2.04 -30.75 6.39
CA ASN A 106 -3.37 -30.17 6.16
C ASN A 106 -4.10 -30.12 7.51
N VAL A 107 -3.59 -29.28 8.42
CA VAL A 107 -4.08 -29.23 9.81
C VAL A 107 -5.26 -28.28 10.00
N GLN A 108 -5.53 -27.43 9.01
CA GLN A 108 -6.60 -26.44 9.08
C GLN A 108 -7.09 -26.05 7.66
N PRO A 109 -8.34 -25.55 7.49
CA PRO A 109 -8.91 -25.26 6.16
C PRO A 109 -8.58 -23.87 5.62
N TYR A 110 -8.07 -22.93 6.42
CA TYR A 110 -7.85 -21.54 6.01
C TYR A 110 -6.55 -21.40 5.23
N LYS A 111 -6.60 -21.10 3.93
CA LYS A 111 -5.47 -21.18 3.00
C LYS A 111 -5.19 -19.81 2.32
N TYR A 112 -5.50 -19.72 1.02
CA TYR A 112 -5.29 -18.54 0.17
C TYR A 112 -6.12 -17.35 0.68
N ASN A 113 -5.52 -16.16 0.80
CA ASN A 113 -6.05 -14.96 1.44
C ASN A 113 -6.67 -15.18 2.84
N GLY A 114 -6.28 -16.27 3.53
CA GLY A 114 -6.86 -16.68 4.78
C GLY A 114 -8.29 -17.20 4.67
N LYS A 115 -8.78 -17.51 3.45
CA LYS A 115 -10.11 -18.03 3.20
C LYS A 115 -10.20 -19.52 3.45
N GLU A 116 -11.37 -19.97 3.88
CA GLU A 116 -11.67 -21.38 4.09
C GLU A 116 -11.77 -22.10 2.75
N LEU A 117 -11.01 -23.17 2.60
CA LEU A 117 -11.01 -24.06 1.43
C LEU A 117 -11.90 -25.25 1.72
N ASP A 118 -12.97 -25.41 0.94
CA ASP A 118 -13.78 -26.64 0.94
C ASP A 118 -13.14 -27.66 -0.01
N THR A 119 -12.61 -28.72 0.55
CA THR A 119 -11.94 -29.82 -0.18
C THR A 119 -12.81 -31.04 -0.41
N GLN A 120 -14.08 -31.00 -0.01
CA GLN A 120 -14.98 -32.18 -0.08
C GLN A 120 -15.11 -32.66 -1.53
N LYS A 121 -14.86 -33.96 -1.71
CA LYS A 121 -14.93 -34.65 -3.00
C LYS A 121 -14.19 -33.93 -4.14
N GLY A 122 -13.11 -33.18 -3.82
CA GLY A 122 -12.30 -32.47 -4.78
C GLY A 122 -12.90 -31.14 -5.24
N LEU A 123 -13.86 -30.57 -4.51
CA LEU A 123 -14.48 -29.28 -4.82
C LEU A 123 -13.44 -28.17 -4.91
N ASN A 124 -12.60 -28.04 -3.89
CA ASN A 124 -11.48 -27.08 -3.79
C ASN A 124 -11.88 -25.61 -4.03
N TRP A 125 -13.04 -25.20 -3.53
CA TRP A 125 -13.52 -23.83 -3.60
C TRP A 125 -13.22 -23.05 -2.33
N TYR A 126 -12.86 -21.77 -2.48
CA TYR A 126 -12.67 -20.85 -1.37
C TYR A 126 -13.95 -20.09 -1.05
N ASP A 127 -14.28 -20.00 0.23
CA ASP A 127 -15.40 -19.20 0.72
C ASP A 127 -14.94 -17.75 0.96
N TYR A 128 -15.40 -16.83 0.12
CA TYR A 128 -15.16 -15.39 0.28
C TYR A 128 -16.29 -14.65 1.01
N GLY A 129 -17.29 -15.37 1.51
CA GLY A 129 -18.47 -14.79 2.17
C GLY A 129 -19.59 -14.57 1.17
N ALA A 130 -19.58 -13.48 0.41
CA ALA A 130 -20.63 -13.22 -0.57
C ALA A 130 -20.62 -14.18 -1.76
N ARG A 131 -19.49 -14.78 -2.10
CA ARG A 131 -19.32 -15.70 -3.25
C ARG A 131 -18.35 -16.82 -2.91
N HIS A 132 -18.49 -17.95 -3.59
CA HIS A 132 -17.45 -18.98 -3.63
C HIS A 132 -16.54 -18.76 -4.85
N TYR A 133 -15.26 -18.99 -4.65
CA TYR A 133 -14.21 -18.80 -5.64
C TYR A 133 -13.58 -20.13 -6.04
N ASP A 134 -13.52 -20.39 -7.32
CA ASP A 134 -12.86 -21.55 -7.88
C ASP A 134 -11.46 -21.15 -8.40
N PRO A 135 -10.38 -21.57 -7.73
CA PRO A 135 -9.02 -21.25 -8.14
C PRO A 135 -8.57 -22.02 -9.40
N ALA A 136 -9.24 -23.12 -9.78
CA ALA A 136 -8.90 -23.87 -10.97
C ALA A 136 -9.25 -23.09 -12.25
N VAL A 137 -10.36 -22.34 -12.24
CA VAL A 137 -10.78 -21.47 -13.34
C VAL A 137 -10.45 -20.00 -13.09
N GLY A 138 -10.03 -19.63 -11.89
CA GLY A 138 -9.64 -18.26 -11.52
C GLY A 138 -10.82 -17.28 -11.47
N ARG A 139 -12.04 -17.77 -11.12
CA ARG A 139 -13.28 -16.98 -11.14
C ARG A 139 -14.18 -17.31 -9.95
N PHE A 140 -15.06 -16.37 -9.64
CA PHE A 140 -16.20 -16.64 -8.78
C PHE A 140 -17.23 -17.51 -9.50
N ILE A 141 -17.92 -18.37 -8.77
CA ILE A 141 -18.94 -19.29 -9.34
C ILE A 141 -20.32 -18.64 -9.49
N THR A 142 -20.52 -17.48 -8.86
CA THR A 142 -21.77 -16.71 -8.94
C THR A 142 -21.49 -15.25 -9.36
N SER A 143 -22.49 -14.60 -9.95
CA SER A 143 -22.42 -13.18 -10.32
C SER A 143 -22.19 -12.30 -9.08
N ASP A 144 -21.46 -11.20 -9.25
CA ASP A 144 -21.21 -10.23 -8.20
C ASP A 144 -22.53 -9.54 -7.79
N PRO A 145 -22.87 -9.53 -6.49
CA PRO A 145 -24.02 -8.78 -5.98
C PRO A 145 -23.91 -7.26 -6.25
N LEU A 146 -22.70 -6.75 -6.48
CA LEU A 146 -22.41 -5.35 -6.76
C LEU A 146 -22.00 -5.10 -8.22
N SER A 147 -22.31 -6.01 -9.14
CA SER A 147 -21.95 -5.91 -10.57
C SER A 147 -22.39 -4.60 -11.24
N GLU A 148 -23.44 -3.96 -10.73
CA GLU A 148 -23.90 -2.66 -11.23
C GLU A 148 -22.89 -1.53 -10.98
N LYS A 149 -21.97 -1.69 -10.01
CA LYS A 149 -20.91 -0.73 -9.69
C LYS A 149 -19.70 -0.84 -10.62
N ASP A 150 -19.50 -2.01 -11.20
CA ASP A 150 -18.39 -2.29 -12.12
C ASP A 150 -18.88 -3.01 -13.39
N TYR A 151 -19.58 -2.27 -14.23
CA TYR A 151 -20.14 -2.81 -15.48
C TYR A 151 -19.11 -2.96 -16.62
N PHE A 152 -17.87 -2.51 -16.42
CA PHE A 152 -16.79 -2.67 -17.41
C PHE A 152 -16.10 -4.04 -17.33
N THR A 153 -16.26 -4.76 -16.24
CA THR A 153 -15.65 -6.07 -16.03
C THR A 153 -16.71 -7.17 -15.95
N SER A 154 -16.28 -8.42 -16.14
CA SER A 154 -17.18 -9.57 -15.96
C SER A 154 -17.63 -9.67 -14.51
N SER A 155 -18.93 -9.88 -14.26
CA SER A 155 -19.47 -10.08 -12.91
C SER A 155 -18.91 -11.32 -12.17
N TYR A 156 -18.16 -12.17 -12.85
CA TYR A 156 -17.49 -13.35 -12.29
C TYR A 156 -15.99 -13.17 -12.07
N VAL A 157 -15.45 -11.99 -12.44
CA VAL A 157 -14.01 -11.76 -12.38
C VAL A 157 -13.50 -11.76 -10.94
N TYR A 158 -12.34 -12.38 -10.73
CA TYR A 158 -11.61 -12.32 -9.47
C TYR A 158 -10.50 -11.28 -9.55
N CYS A 159 -10.51 -10.32 -8.62
CA CYS A 159 -9.48 -9.27 -8.50
C CYS A 159 -9.17 -8.51 -9.80
N GLY A 160 -10.15 -8.35 -10.73
CA GLY A 160 -9.94 -7.74 -12.04
C GLY A 160 -8.84 -8.44 -12.85
N SER A 161 -8.70 -9.77 -12.75
CA SER A 161 -7.65 -10.60 -13.35
C SER A 161 -6.21 -10.22 -12.94
N ASN A 162 -6.02 -9.54 -11.81
CA ASN A 162 -4.71 -9.17 -11.27
C ASN A 162 -4.57 -9.52 -9.77
N PRO A 163 -4.62 -10.82 -9.40
CA PRO A 163 -4.65 -11.26 -8.00
C PRO A 163 -3.32 -11.06 -7.26
N ILE A 164 -2.23 -10.69 -7.93
CA ILE A 164 -0.95 -10.39 -7.28
C ILE A 164 -0.99 -9.02 -6.60
N ASN A 165 -1.68 -8.04 -7.22
CA ASN A 165 -1.74 -6.67 -6.72
C ASN A 165 -3.09 -6.30 -6.09
N ARG A 166 -4.06 -7.21 -6.11
CA ARG A 166 -5.42 -6.99 -5.66
C ARG A 166 -5.89 -8.14 -4.80
N ILE A 167 -6.77 -7.84 -3.87
CA ILE A 167 -7.39 -8.80 -2.98
C ILE A 167 -8.89 -8.49 -2.88
N ASP A 168 -9.71 -9.52 -2.89
CA ASP A 168 -11.12 -9.41 -2.54
C ASP A 168 -11.30 -9.92 -1.10
N LYS A 169 -11.80 -9.09 -0.21
CA LYS A 169 -11.93 -9.44 1.20
C LYS A 169 -13.20 -10.19 1.54
N ASP A 170 -14.28 -9.90 0.85
CA ASP A 170 -15.62 -10.39 1.20
C ASP A 170 -16.39 -10.99 0.01
N GLY A 171 -15.77 -11.15 -1.14
CA GLY A 171 -16.37 -11.66 -2.35
C GLY A 171 -17.31 -10.66 -3.04
N ARG A 172 -17.09 -9.34 -2.87
CA ARG A 172 -17.91 -8.28 -3.46
C ARG A 172 -17.11 -7.28 -4.24
N ILE A 173 -16.10 -6.65 -3.59
CA ILE A 173 -15.26 -5.61 -4.18
C ILE A 173 -13.81 -5.97 -3.95
N TRP A 174 -13.02 -5.94 -4.99
CA TRP A 174 -11.57 -6.11 -4.86
C TRP A 174 -10.90 -4.76 -4.52
N GLU A 175 -9.91 -4.85 -3.63
CA GLU A 175 -9.07 -3.72 -3.20
C GLU A 175 -7.65 -3.94 -3.69
N THR A 176 -6.88 -2.86 -3.85
CA THR A 176 -5.45 -3.03 -4.04
C THR A 176 -4.80 -3.46 -2.71
N VAL A 177 -3.78 -4.29 -2.78
CA VAL A 177 -3.05 -4.73 -1.57
C VAL A 177 -2.46 -3.51 -0.83
N TRP A 178 -2.11 -2.47 -1.58
CA TRP A 178 -1.60 -1.21 -1.04
C TRP A 178 -2.65 -0.41 -0.27
N ASP A 179 -3.91 -0.42 -0.69
CA ASP A 179 -4.99 0.31 -0.01
C ASP A 179 -5.22 -0.24 1.40
N ALA A 180 -5.27 -1.56 1.53
CA ALA A 180 -5.41 -2.23 2.82
C ALA A 180 -4.19 -2.04 3.73
N ALA A 181 -2.98 -2.11 3.17
CA ALA A 181 -1.74 -1.90 3.90
C ALA A 181 -1.59 -0.44 4.34
N SER A 182 -1.87 0.54 3.47
CA SER A 182 -1.76 1.95 3.78
C SER A 182 -2.76 2.40 4.83
N LEU A 183 -4.00 1.90 4.78
CA LEU A 183 -5.02 2.18 5.79
C LEU A 183 -4.57 1.68 7.17
N SER A 184 -4.05 0.45 7.26
CA SER A 184 -3.56 -0.10 8.54
C SER A 184 -2.37 0.67 9.10
N LEU A 185 -1.43 1.07 8.24
CA LEU A 185 -0.27 1.89 8.63
C LEU A 185 -0.71 3.28 9.08
N GLY A 186 -1.68 3.89 8.37
CA GLY A 186 -2.24 5.18 8.72
C GLY A 186 -2.92 5.18 10.09
N ILE A 187 -3.75 4.19 10.37
CA ILE A 187 -4.42 4.02 11.67
C ILE A 187 -3.40 3.85 12.81
N ASN A 188 -2.41 2.97 12.63
CA ASN A 188 -1.38 2.74 13.65
C ASN A 188 -0.55 4.01 13.91
N SER A 189 -0.17 4.74 12.86
CA SER A 189 0.57 6.00 12.98
C SER A 189 -0.26 7.08 13.68
N PHE A 190 -1.54 7.20 13.34
CA PHE A 190 -2.49 8.12 13.97
C PHE A 190 -2.56 7.92 15.50
N TRP A 191 -2.84 6.70 15.94
CA TRP A 191 -2.91 6.39 17.37
C TRP A 191 -1.58 6.59 18.10
N LYS A 192 -0.47 6.22 17.47
CA LYS A 192 0.87 6.46 18.01
C LYS A 192 1.12 7.95 18.22
N ASN A 193 0.83 8.78 17.20
CA ASN A 193 1.05 10.23 17.30
C ASN A 193 0.13 10.90 18.33
N ILE A 194 -1.10 10.40 18.54
CA ILE A 194 -1.97 10.85 19.64
C ILE A 194 -1.34 10.51 20.99
N SER A 195 -0.88 9.27 21.19
CA SER A 195 -0.29 8.82 22.45
C SER A 195 1.01 9.55 22.79
N GLU A 196 1.74 10.00 21.79
CA GLU A 196 2.98 10.78 21.92
C GLU A 196 2.73 12.30 22.01
N GLY A 197 1.47 12.77 22.00
CA GLY A 197 1.11 14.18 22.07
C GLY A 197 1.39 14.98 20.79
N SER A 198 1.68 14.30 19.68
CA SER A 198 2.02 14.90 18.37
C SER A 198 0.76 15.19 17.54
N TYR A 199 -0.14 16.05 18.03
CA TYR A 199 -1.46 16.29 17.44
C TYR A 199 -1.43 16.79 15.99
N GLY A 200 -0.42 17.60 15.60
CA GLY A 200 -0.25 18.03 14.21
C GLY A 200 0.07 16.88 13.27
N ALA A 201 0.92 15.94 13.70
CA ALA A 201 1.22 14.72 12.95
C ALA A 201 0.00 13.78 12.89
N ALA A 202 -0.73 13.63 13.99
CA ALA A 202 -1.96 12.86 14.04
C ALA A 202 -3.05 13.42 13.09
N ALA A 203 -3.19 14.75 12.99
CA ALA A 203 -4.14 15.36 12.06
C ALA A 203 -3.83 15.02 10.59
N ILE A 204 -2.55 14.99 10.20
CA ILE A 204 -2.12 14.60 8.86
C ILE A 204 -2.36 13.10 8.63
N ASP A 205 -2.09 12.24 9.63
CA ASP A 205 -2.39 10.80 9.55
C ASP A 205 -3.88 10.55 9.45
N GLY A 206 -4.69 11.28 10.22
CA GLY A 206 -6.14 11.22 10.15
C GLY A 206 -6.68 11.57 8.76
N ALA A 207 -6.13 12.59 8.11
CA ALA A 207 -6.47 12.93 6.72
C ALA A 207 -6.08 11.80 5.75
N GLY A 208 -4.89 11.19 5.93
CA GLY A 208 -4.45 10.03 5.14
C GLY A 208 -5.36 8.83 5.32
N VAL A 209 -5.76 8.52 6.56
CA VAL A 209 -6.69 7.43 6.89
C VAL A 209 -8.05 7.66 6.23
N VAL A 210 -8.57 8.88 6.22
CA VAL A 210 -9.85 9.21 5.55
C VAL A 210 -9.74 9.02 4.04
N ILE A 211 -8.67 9.47 3.40
CA ILE A 211 -8.45 9.29 1.96
C ILE A 211 -8.35 7.80 1.62
N ASP A 212 -7.57 7.03 2.39
CA ASP A 212 -7.42 5.59 2.17
C ASP A 212 -8.72 4.82 2.43
N ALA A 213 -9.51 5.25 3.43
CA ALA A 213 -10.84 4.67 3.67
C ALA A 213 -11.82 4.97 2.53
N ILE A 214 -11.77 6.17 1.95
CA ILE A 214 -12.58 6.52 0.76
C ILE A 214 -12.10 5.70 -0.44
N ALA A 215 -10.80 5.57 -0.66
CA ALA A 215 -10.24 4.74 -1.73
C ALA A 215 -10.62 3.26 -1.59
N ALA A 216 -10.64 2.74 -0.36
CA ALA A 216 -11.09 1.37 -0.08
C ALA A 216 -12.61 1.18 -0.29
N ALA A 217 -13.40 2.24 -0.13
CA ALA A 217 -14.86 2.21 -0.30
C ALA A 217 -15.31 2.46 -1.75
N VAL A 218 -14.47 3.10 -2.57
CA VAL A 218 -14.79 3.48 -3.95
C VAL A 218 -13.76 2.83 -4.89
N PRO A 219 -14.16 1.81 -5.65
CA PRO A 219 -13.28 1.18 -6.65
C PRO A 219 -12.78 2.24 -7.63
N PHE A 220 -11.50 2.15 -8.02
CA PHE A 220 -10.81 3.04 -8.97
C PHE A 220 -10.22 4.35 -8.41
N ILE A 221 -10.35 4.65 -7.12
CA ILE A 221 -9.55 5.71 -6.51
C ILE A 221 -8.25 5.10 -6.00
N PRO A 222 -7.07 5.56 -6.45
CA PRO A 222 -5.80 5.08 -5.92
C PRO A 222 -5.68 5.42 -4.44
N GLY A 223 -5.61 4.39 -3.58
CA GLY A 223 -5.26 4.54 -2.18
C GLY A 223 -3.76 4.70 -1.98
N GLY A 224 -3.31 4.67 -0.74
CA GLY A 224 -1.89 4.71 -0.40
C GLY A 224 -1.43 6.00 0.26
N ALA A 225 -2.35 6.95 0.53
CA ALA A 225 -2.00 8.21 1.18
C ALA A 225 -1.35 8.01 2.56
N GLY A 226 -1.86 7.07 3.37
CA GLY A 226 -1.27 6.72 4.65
C GLY A 226 0.13 6.14 4.52
N ALA A 227 0.37 5.27 3.55
CA ALA A 227 1.69 4.71 3.28
C ALA A 227 2.67 5.77 2.77
N VAL A 228 2.23 6.66 1.88
CA VAL A 228 3.04 7.77 1.37
C VAL A 228 3.40 8.75 2.49
N ILE A 229 2.44 9.14 3.34
CA ILE A 229 2.67 10.02 4.49
C ILE A 229 3.70 9.37 5.44
N ASN A 230 3.57 8.08 5.75
CA ASN A 230 4.50 7.38 6.64
C ASN A 230 5.90 7.22 6.01
N SER A 231 6.00 6.95 4.71
CA SER A 231 7.29 6.86 4.02
C SER A 231 8.01 8.21 3.97
N VAL A 232 7.30 9.30 3.71
CA VAL A 232 7.84 10.67 3.76
C VAL A 232 8.34 10.99 5.17
N ARG A 233 7.58 10.66 6.22
CA ARG A 233 8.01 10.88 7.61
C ARG A 233 9.20 10.03 8.02
N ALA A 234 9.27 8.78 7.56
CA ALA A 234 10.44 7.93 7.80
C ALA A 234 11.69 8.55 7.18
N THR A 235 11.56 9.13 5.97
CA THR A 235 12.64 9.85 5.30
C THR A 235 13.04 11.11 6.08
N ASP A 236 12.07 11.87 6.59
CA ASP A 236 12.32 13.06 7.40
C ASP A 236 12.98 12.71 8.75
N LYS A 237 12.55 11.63 9.42
CA LYS A 237 13.20 11.15 10.66
C LYS A 237 14.63 10.67 10.41
N ILE A 238 14.90 10.00 9.30
CA ILE A 238 16.27 9.64 8.90
C ILE A 238 17.09 10.91 8.64
N SER A 239 16.52 11.92 8.00
CA SER A 239 17.13 13.22 7.80
C SER A 239 17.44 13.93 9.13
N ASP A 240 16.55 13.84 10.12
CA ASP A 240 16.75 14.47 11.43
C ASP A 240 17.76 13.70 12.31
N VAL A 241 17.78 12.38 12.22
CA VAL A 241 18.86 11.56 12.82
C VAL A 241 20.21 11.87 12.12
N ALA A 242 20.22 11.99 10.79
CA ALA A 242 21.41 12.40 10.05
C ALA A 242 21.85 13.83 10.42
N LYS A 243 20.93 14.76 10.70
CA LYS A 243 21.25 16.12 11.20
C LYS A 243 21.77 16.10 12.64
N SER A 244 21.29 15.18 13.47
CA SER A 244 21.77 15.05 14.86
C SER A 244 23.16 14.40 14.95
N THR A 245 23.50 13.49 14.05
CA THR A 245 24.84 12.91 13.89
C THR A 245 25.78 13.85 13.13
N ASN A 246 25.28 14.76 12.27
CA ASN A 246 26.04 15.74 11.53
C ASN A 246 26.33 17.06 12.28
N ARG A 247 26.15 17.13 13.58
CA ARG A 247 26.82 18.19 14.38
C ARG A 247 28.36 18.08 14.34
N ALA A 248 28.88 17.12 13.59
CA ALA A 248 30.28 16.95 13.22
C ALA A 248 30.49 16.87 11.69
N GLY A 249 29.93 17.81 10.91
CA GLY A 249 30.39 18.12 9.54
C GLY A 249 29.68 17.43 8.36
N LYS A 250 29.16 18.24 7.47
CA LYS A 250 28.68 18.08 6.09
C LYS A 250 27.23 17.61 5.89
N THR A 251 26.41 18.57 5.40
CA THR A 251 25.08 18.36 4.81
C THR A 251 25.13 17.39 3.64
N ILE A 252 24.38 16.28 3.70
CA ILE A 252 24.17 15.40 2.54
C ILE A 252 23.19 16.11 1.62
N GLU A 253 23.68 16.64 0.51
CA GLU A 253 22.87 17.31 -0.49
C GLU A 253 22.16 16.26 -1.37
N LYS A 254 20.85 16.43 -1.58
CA LYS A 254 20.01 15.51 -2.36
C LYS A 254 20.46 15.46 -3.82
N THR A 255 20.66 14.25 -4.35
CA THR A 255 20.98 14.00 -5.75
C THR A 255 19.79 13.41 -6.48
N GLU A 256 19.32 14.04 -7.55
CA GLU A 256 18.24 13.55 -8.41
C GLU A 256 18.79 12.79 -9.61
N GLU A 257 17.99 11.89 -10.18
CA GLU A 257 18.38 11.07 -11.32
C GLU A 257 18.55 11.89 -12.62
N THR A 258 17.75 12.95 -12.78
CA THR A 258 17.80 13.78 -14.00
C THR A 258 17.87 15.27 -13.73
N SER A 259 18.48 16.03 -14.64
CA SER A 259 18.54 17.50 -14.62
C SER A 259 17.14 18.15 -14.51
N ARG A 260 16.13 17.55 -15.16
CA ARG A 260 14.74 18.04 -15.10
C ARG A 260 14.10 17.83 -13.72
N ALA A 261 14.39 16.71 -13.08
CA ALA A 261 13.92 16.42 -11.71
C ALA A 261 14.56 17.38 -10.71
N ALA A 262 15.86 17.59 -10.79
CA ALA A 262 16.60 18.53 -9.94
C ALA A 262 16.11 19.99 -10.08
N ARG A 263 15.81 20.44 -11.31
CA ARG A 263 15.19 21.76 -11.54
C ARG A 263 13.86 21.88 -10.83
N ARG A 264 12.98 20.88 -10.96
CA ARG A 264 11.66 20.88 -10.31
C ARG A 264 11.77 20.86 -8.80
N ASP A 265 12.78 20.20 -8.26
CA ASP A 265 13.01 20.11 -6.81
C ASP A 265 13.41 21.47 -6.23
N VAL A 266 14.37 22.17 -6.82
CA VAL A 266 14.73 23.52 -6.35
C VAL A 266 13.60 24.54 -6.53
N MET A 267 12.77 24.40 -7.57
CA MET A 267 11.58 25.24 -7.75
C MET A 267 10.59 25.04 -6.59
N ARG A 268 10.30 23.78 -6.19
CA ARG A 268 9.42 23.49 -5.05
C ARG A 268 9.97 24.04 -3.74
N LYS A 269 11.27 23.83 -3.48
CA LYS A 269 11.95 24.36 -2.28
C LYS A 269 11.83 25.87 -2.14
N GLU A 270 11.81 26.57 -3.27
CA GLU A 270 11.68 28.03 -3.32
C GLU A 270 10.23 28.52 -3.49
N GLY A 271 9.25 27.63 -3.45
CA GLY A 271 7.84 27.99 -3.60
C GLY A 271 7.47 28.48 -5.01
N ILE A 272 8.24 28.09 -6.04
CA ILE A 272 7.96 28.38 -7.45
C ILE A 272 7.13 27.22 -8.01
N PRO A 273 5.88 27.44 -8.48
CA PRO A 273 5.09 26.40 -9.10
C PRO A 273 5.82 25.77 -10.29
N THR A 274 5.90 24.45 -10.36
CA THR A 274 6.62 23.74 -11.43
C THR A 274 6.00 23.91 -12.82
N SER A 275 4.74 24.39 -12.87
CA SER A 275 4.01 24.78 -14.08
C SER A 275 4.16 26.25 -14.44
N ALA A 276 4.81 27.07 -13.59
CA ALA A 276 4.96 28.50 -13.86
C ALA A 276 5.78 28.75 -15.13
N GLN A 277 5.32 29.71 -15.92
CA GLN A 277 6.09 30.20 -17.07
C GLN A 277 7.17 31.19 -16.61
N PRO A 278 8.42 31.08 -17.06
CA PRO A 278 9.45 32.02 -16.70
C PRO A 278 9.22 33.38 -17.36
N LYS A 279 9.48 34.47 -16.62
CA LYS A 279 9.46 35.82 -17.12
C LYS A 279 10.60 36.09 -18.13
N SER A 280 11.74 35.43 -17.90
CA SER A 280 12.87 35.45 -18.82
C SER A 280 13.65 34.13 -18.74
N GLN A 281 14.32 33.77 -19.81
CA GLN A 281 15.24 32.65 -19.87
C GLN A 281 16.51 33.00 -20.62
N SER A 282 17.63 32.49 -20.15
CA SER A 282 18.93 32.62 -20.78
C SER A 282 19.73 31.33 -20.73
N LYS A 283 20.75 31.20 -21.55
CA LYS A 283 21.72 30.11 -21.54
C LYS A 283 23.12 30.68 -21.66
N ASN A 284 24.03 30.24 -20.81
CA ASN A 284 25.43 30.59 -20.86
C ASN A 284 26.32 29.34 -20.74
N ALA A 285 27.65 29.52 -20.65
CA ALA A 285 28.60 28.38 -20.56
C ALA A 285 28.32 27.45 -19.38
N SER A 286 27.74 27.93 -18.27
CA SER A 286 27.46 27.13 -17.06
C SER A 286 26.07 26.47 -17.07
N GLY A 287 25.23 26.73 -18.09
CA GLY A 287 23.91 26.11 -18.24
C GLY A 287 22.78 27.13 -18.42
N ARG A 288 21.56 26.68 -18.16
CA ARG A 288 20.32 27.43 -18.33
C ARG A 288 19.98 28.25 -17.09
N GLU A 289 19.35 29.39 -17.28
CA GLU A 289 18.83 30.27 -16.24
C GLU A 289 17.40 30.68 -16.56
N TYR A 290 16.54 30.68 -15.55
CA TYR A 290 15.11 31.04 -15.66
C TYR A 290 14.76 32.00 -14.53
N THR A 291 14.14 33.14 -14.86
CA THR A 291 13.64 34.10 -13.87
C THR A 291 12.12 33.96 -13.74
N TYR A 292 11.63 33.93 -12.51
CA TYR A 292 10.21 33.84 -12.19
C TYR A 292 9.80 35.01 -11.32
N GLU A 293 8.56 35.42 -11.47
CA GLU A 293 7.89 36.35 -10.57
C GLU A 293 6.90 35.59 -9.71
N VAL A 294 7.09 35.60 -8.39
CA VAL A 294 6.29 34.81 -7.45
C VAL A 294 5.65 35.71 -6.40
N PRO A 295 4.43 35.36 -5.92
CA PRO A 295 3.74 36.11 -4.86
C PRO A 295 4.54 36.09 -3.56
N LYS A 296 4.59 37.22 -2.85
CA LYS A 296 5.12 37.30 -1.48
C LYS A 296 4.07 36.97 -0.42
N LYS A 297 4.49 36.34 0.66
CA LYS A 297 3.70 36.31 1.90
C LYS A 297 3.56 37.72 2.44
N GLY A 298 2.37 38.32 2.33
CA GLY A 298 2.10 39.70 2.77
C GLY A 298 1.76 40.66 1.65
N GLY A 299 1.63 40.20 0.43
CA GLY A 299 1.24 40.99 -0.76
C GLY A 299 2.42 41.42 -1.62
N GLY A 300 2.15 41.68 -2.91
CA GLY A 300 3.16 42.00 -3.92
C GLY A 300 3.84 40.76 -4.49
N THR A 301 4.85 40.98 -5.35
CA THR A 301 5.63 39.95 -6.03
C THR A 301 7.13 40.07 -5.74
N GLU A 302 7.87 39.00 -5.90
CA GLU A 302 9.33 38.97 -5.82
C GLU A 302 9.92 38.19 -7.00
N LEU A 303 11.12 38.60 -7.42
CA LEU A 303 11.85 37.91 -8.49
C LEU A 303 12.75 36.83 -7.91
N LYS A 304 12.61 35.60 -8.44
CA LYS A 304 13.47 34.46 -8.14
C LYS A 304 14.11 33.92 -9.40
N SER A 305 15.35 33.46 -9.30
CA SER A 305 16.05 32.81 -10.41
C SER A 305 16.31 31.33 -10.10
N VAL A 306 16.20 30.49 -11.13
CA VAL A 306 16.51 29.07 -11.14
C VAL A 306 17.63 28.83 -12.13
N GLN A 307 18.80 28.43 -11.66
CA GLN A 307 20.05 28.41 -12.42
C GLN A 307 20.64 27.01 -12.46
N GLN A 308 21.01 26.54 -13.64
CA GLN A 308 21.78 25.33 -13.85
C GLN A 308 23.27 25.63 -13.69
N GLN A 309 23.99 24.83 -12.91
CA GLN A 309 25.43 24.95 -12.68
C GLN A 309 26.12 23.66 -13.15
N THR A 310 26.79 23.72 -14.30
CA THR A 310 27.55 22.59 -14.85
C THR A 310 29.06 22.83 -14.76
N LEU A 311 29.51 24.04 -14.47
CA LEU A 311 30.91 24.47 -14.39
C LEU A 311 31.23 25.13 -13.04
N ASP A 312 30.70 24.63 -11.93
CA ASP A 312 31.03 25.14 -10.59
C ASP A 312 32.46 24.78 -10.23
N ARG A 313 33.29 25.78 -9.91
CA ARG A 313 34.70 25.61 -9.51
C ARG A 313 34.86 24.81 -8.23
N SER A 314 33.90 24.89 -7.33
CA SER A 314 33.91 24.19 -6.05
C SER A 314 33.40 22.72 -6.14
N HIS A 315 32.65 22.37 -7.22
CA HIS A 315 32.06 21.06 -7.42
C HIS A 315 32.09 20.66 -8.90
N LYS A 316 33.27 20.51 -9.47
CA LYS A 316 33.52 20.34 -10.92
C LYS A 316 32.84 19.11 -11.55
N GLU A 317 32.58 18.07 -10.75
CA GLU A 317 32.02 16.78 -11.21
C GLU A 317 30.57 16.56 -10.81
N GLN A 318 29.93 17.55 -10.18
CA GLN A 318 28.56 17.42 -9.68
C GLN A 318 27.67 18.53 -10.22
N PRO A 319 27.06 18.34 -11.39
CA PRO A 319 26.12 19.32 -11.91
C PRO A 319 24.90 19.44 -11.00
N HIS A 320 24.43 20.67 -10.82
CA HIS A 320 23.30 20.95 -9.95
C HIS A 320 22.44 22.10 -10.48
N TRP A 321 21.24 22.19 -9.92
CA TRP A 321 20.39 23.36 -10.02
C TRP A 321 20.40 24.10 -8.69
N GLU A 322 20.40 25.43 -8.74
CA GLU A 322 20.19 26.29 -7.59
C GLU A 322 19.05 27.29 -7.87
N ALA A 323 18.30 27.63 -6.82
CA ALA A 323 17.23 28.61 -6.92
C ALA A 323 17.20 29.50 -5.68
N GLY A 324 16.75 30.75 -5.85
CA GLY A 324 16.61 31.68 -4.75
C GLY A 324 16.19 33.08 -5.23
N LYS A 325 16.04 33.98 -4.26
CA LYS A 325 15.76 35.41 -4.55
C LYS A 325 16.92 36.07 -5.28
N ILE A 326 16.59 36.93 -6.20
CA ILE A 326 17.55 37.71 -6.93
C ILE A 326 18.07 38.84 -6.02
N LYS A 327 19.39 38.99 -5.94
CA LYS A 327 20.02 40.02 -5.14
C LYS A 327 19.91 41.39 -5.86
N ILE A 328 19.20 42.30 -5.23
CA ILE A 328 19.02 43.69 -5.73
C ILE A 328 19.74 44.63 -4.77
N ARG A 329 20.56 45.53 -5.31
CA ARG A 329 21.16 46.66 -4.58
C ARG A 329 20.88 47.95 -5.35
N GLU A 330 20.49 49.00 -4.64
CA GLU A 330 20.21 50.33 -5.23
C GLU A 330 19.26 50.24 -6.43
N ASN A 331 18.18 49.44 -6.30
CA ASN A 331 17.22 49.18 -7.38
C ASN A 331 17.79 48.51 -8.65
N GLN A 332 19.03 47.97 -8.58
CA GLN A 332 19.65 47.26 -9.70
C GLN A 332 19.91 45.79 -9.39
N ILE A 333 19.64 44.93 -10.37
CA ILE A 333 19.95 43.48 -10.27
C ILE A 333 21.47 43.32 -10.31
N GLN A 334 22.01 42.58 -9.32
CA GLN A 334 23.43 42.28 -9.27
C GLN A 334 23.77 41.05 -10.10
N TYR A 335 24.84 41.10 -10.86
CA TYR A 335 25.37 40.03 -11.70
C TYR A 335 26.70 39.51 -11.17
N ASN A 336 27.00 38.25 -11.43
CA ASN A 336 28.29 37.64 -11.15
C ASN A 336 29.25 37.76 -12.36
N SER A 337 30.47 37.25 -12.24
CA SER A 337 31.49 37.27 -13.30
C SER A 337 31.11 36.48 -14.58
N TYR A 338 30.07 35.65 -14.53
CA TYR A 338 29.53 34.87 -15.65
C TYR A 338 28.28 35.50 -16.26
N ASN A 339 28.01 36.77 -15.95
CA ASN A 339 26.83 37.53 -16.37
C ASN A 339 25.50 36.85 -16.00
N ARG A 340 25.46 36.21 -14.79
CA ARG A 340 24.27 35.65 -14.19
C ARG A 340 23.78 36.50 -13.04
N VAL A 341 22.49 36.51 -12.80
CA VAL A 341 21.95 37.18 -11.63
C VAL A 341 22.50 36.55 -10.35
N LYS A 342 22.94 37.37 -9.42
CA LYS A 342 23.35 36.90 -8.09
C LYS A 342 22.11 36.55 -7.27
N LEU A 343 22.16 35.40 -6.62
CA LEU A 343 21.16 34.99 -5.65
C LEU A 343 21.52 35.47 -4.24
N GLU A 344 20.52 35.66 -3.39
CA GLU A 344 20.74 35.90 -1.96
C GLU A 344 21.40 34.67 -1.30
N THR A 345 21.87 34.84 -0.06
CA THR A 345 22.65 33.81 0.65
C THR A 345 21.82 32.57 0.96
N SER A 346 20.50 32.73 1.19
CA SER A 346 19.55 31.66 1.39
C SER A 346 19.06 31.14 0.03
N LYS A 347 19.78 30.19 -0.56
CA LYS A 347 19.40 29.57 -1.83
C LYS A 347 19.30 28.05 -1.68
N SER A 348 18.38 27.44 -2.41
CA SER A 348 18.21 26.00 -2.48
C SER A 348 19.09 25.41 -3.55
N LYS A 349 19.67 24.22 -3.29
CA LYS A 349 20.46 23.44 -4.25
C LYS A 349 19.94 22.01 -4.37
N THR A 350 20.09 21.43 -5.56
CA THR A 350 19.84 20.01 -5.82
C THR A 350 20.74 19.52 -6.93
N TYR A 351 21.50 18.47 -6.65
CA TYR A 351 22.40 17.80 -7.58
C TYR A 351 21.67 16.82 -8.47
N TYR A 352 22.23 16.47 -9.62
CA TYR A 352 21.72 15.43 -10.49
C TYR A 352 22.86 14.63 -11.13
N LYS A 353 22.54 13.40 -11.54
CA LYS A 353 23.50 12.55 -12.25
C LYS A 353 23.61 13.00 -13.70
N ASN A 354 24.83 13.21 -14.18
CA ASN A 354 25.07 13.37 -15.61
C ASN A 354 25.05 11.97 -16.23
N PHE A 355 24.01 11.67 -16.98
CA PHE A 355 24.07 10.61 -17.96
C PHE A 355 24.51 11.27 -19.27
N GLU A 356 25.73 10.93 -19.72
CA GLU A 356 26.15 11.17 -21.09
C GLU A 356 25.31 10.35 -22.07
#